data_fceafd9126dfd05dddebd7e70785d9b4
#
_entry.id   fceafd9126dfd05dddebd7e70785d9b4
#
_cell.length_a   1.000
_cell.length_b   1.000
_cell.length_c   1.000
_cell.angle_alpha   90.00
_cell.angle_beta   90.00
_cell.angle_gamma   90.00
#
_symmetry.space_group_name_H-M   'P 1'
#
loop_
_entity.id
_entity.type
_entity.pdbx_description
1 polymer ?
#
loop_
_entity_poly.entity_id
_entity_poly.type
_entity_poly.pdbx_seq_one_letter_code
_entity_poly.pdbx_strand_id
1 'polypeptide(L)'
;MKRVFFLSIALFVGLTGCSSAPETKGALYLLPKAEPVTLSSSDISQRPTLVVRPVKLASYLNESGIVYRTSETQVIQARNNQWAHSISEQITQRVVTELRHKQTHYWPTEMNNLLDQNDEAKLQLTLNKFNGSYKGNIEIEGEWLLINAEGKVENSAPIQISQPLQDEGYGALVDALSVGLEELTSEIAKKI
;
A
#
# COMPACT_ATOMS: atom_id res chain seq x y z
N MET A 1 -32.57 -32.28 62.22
CA MET A 1 -32.84 -31.65 60.94
C MET A 1 -32.17 -30.27 60.79
N LYS A 2 -30.99 -30.03 61.37
CA LYS A 2 -30.29 -28.70 61.27
C LYS A 2 -28.85 -28.83 60.72
N ARG A 3 -28.42 -29.95 60.19
CA ARG A 3 -27.05 -30.17 59.68
C ARG A 3 -26.93 -30.37 58.16
N VAL A 4 -28.05 -30.38 57.43
CA VAL A 4 -28.05 -30.60 55.98
C VAL A 4 -28.14 -29.24 55.23
N PHE A 5 -28.49 -28.16 55.93
CA PHE A 5 -28.68 -26.81 55.28
C PHE A 5 -27.39 -26.02 55.07
N PHE A 6 -26.28 -26.40 55.71
CA PHE A 6 -24.96 -25.73 55.56
C PHE A 6 -24.07 -26.24 54.44
N LEU A 7 -24.40 -27.38 53.84
CA LEU A 7 -23.58 -27.97 52.77
C LEU A 7 -23.95 -27.48 51.37
N SER A 8 -25.10 -26.82 51.19
CA SER A 8 -25.58 -26.36 49.87
C SER A 8 -25.15 -24.94 49.51
N ILE A 9 -24.57 -24.18 50.44
CA ILE A 9 -24.15 -22.78 50.20
C ILE A 9 -22.68 -22.67 49.74
N ALA A 10 -21.87 -23.72 49.94
CA ALA A 10 -20.43 -23.72 49.63
C ALA A 10 -20.10 -24.02 48.14
N LEU A 11 -21.10 -24.36 47.32
CA LEU A 11 -20.85 -24.82 45.92
C LEU A 11 -21.16 -23.77 44.86
N PHE A 12 -21.43 -22.49 45.23
CA PHE A 12 -21.85 -21.47 44.24
C PHE A 12 -20.85 -20.30 44.06
N VAL A 13 -19.63 -20.36 44.61
CA VAL A 13 -18.65 -19.27 44.58
C VAL A 13 -17.51 -19.50 43.58
N GLY A 14 -17.60 -20.48 42.69
CA GLY A 14 -16.45 -20.94 41.84
C GLY A 14 -16.48 -20.54 40.35
N LEU A 15 -17.37 -19.68 39.84
CA LEU A 15 -17.55 -19.48 38.40
C LEU A 15 -17.50 -18.01 37.92
N THR A 16 -16.71 -17.14 38.56
CA THR A 16 -16.37 -15.83 37.96
C THR A 16 -14.97 -15.83 37.40
N GLY A 17 -14.72 -16.70 36.45
CA GLY A 17 -13.58 -16.60 35.56
C GLY A 17 -13.89 -15.56 34.50
N CYS A 18 -13.60 -14.27 34.76
CA CYS A 18 -13.44 -13.30 33.66
C CYS A 18 -12.25 -13.71 32.81
N SER A 19 -12.51 -14.41 31.72
CA SER A 19 -11.55 -14.59 30.64
C SER A 19 -11.38 -13.24 29.93
N SER A 20 -10.49 -12.39 30.44
CA SER A 20 -9.97 -11.24 29.66
C SER A 20 -9.12 -11.83 28.55
N ALA A 21 -9.70 -12.00 27.36
CA ALA A 21 -8.92 -12.23 26.16
C ALA A 21 -7.89 -11.09 26.05
N PRO A 22 -6.61 -11.40 25.79
CA PRO A 22 -5.60 -10.35 25.63
C PRO A 22 -6.07 -9.40 24.50
N GLU A 23 -6.20 -8.13 24.85
CA GLU A 23 -6.53 -7.07 23.90
C GLU A 23 -5.37 -6.98 22.91
N THR A 24 -5.55 -7.53 21.70
CA THR A 24 -4.58 -7.43 20.62
C THR A 24 -4.56 -5.96 20.19
N LYS A 25 -3.53 -5.22 20.65
CA LYS A 25 -3.32 -3.84 20.24
C LYS A 25 -3.20 -3.77 18.73
N GLY A 26 -4.04 -2.96 18.09
CA GLY A 26 -3.95 -2.71 16.66
C GLY A 26 -2.65 -1.97 16.32
N ALA A 27 -2.04 -2.29 15.19
CA ALA A 27 -0.88 -1.60 14.64
C ALA A 27 -1.28 -0.85 13.36
N LEU A 28 -0.79 0.38 13.22
CA LEU A 28 -0.94 1.19 12.03
C LEU A 28 0.39 1.25 11.29
N TYR A 29 0.34 1.04 9.97
CA TYR A 29 1.51 0.98 9.11
C TYR A 29 1.50 2.10 8.09
N LEU A 30 2.69 2.59 7.79
CA LEU A 30 2.98 3.53 6.71
C LEU A 30 3.97 2.87 5.76
N LEU A 31 3.83 3.11 4.46
CA LEU A 31 4.91 2.80 3.54
C LEU A 31 6.12 3.69 3.87
N PRO A 32 7.34 3.12 3.97
CA PRO A 32 8.55 3.89 4.12
C PRO A 32 8.63 4.98 3.04
N LYS A 33 8.95 6.20 3.43
CA LYS A 33 9.08 7.33 2.48
C LYS A 33 10.39 7.21 1.71
N ALA A 34 10.35 7.56 0.43
CA ALA A 34 11.58 7.83 -0.32
C ALA A 34 12.20 9.14 0.18
N GLU A 35 13.52 9.24 0.10
CA GLU A 35 14.23 10.47 0.43
C GLU A 35 13.79 11.62 -0.50
N PRO A 36 13.60 12.84 0.03
CA PRO A 36 13.22 13.98 -0.80
C PRO A 36 14.34 14.38 -1.76
N VAL A 37 13.96 14.75 -2.99
CA VAL A 37 14.91 15.29 -3.98
C VAL A 37 15.22 16.74 -3.65
N THR A 38 16.50 17.08 -3.53
CA THR A 38 16.95 18.45 -3.42
C THR A 38 17.46 18.93 -4.79
N LEU A 39 16.62 19.62 -5.54
CA LEU A 39 16.98 20.23 -6.83
C LEU A 39 16.84 21.76 -6.75
N SER A 40 17.60 22.47 -7.59
CA SER A 40 17.41 23.92 -7.74
C SER A 40 16.09 24.23 -8.44
N SER A 41 15.50 25.39 -8.16
CA SER A 41 14.25 25.82 -8.81
C SER A 41 14.40 25.95 -10.34
N SER A 42 15.60 26.27 -10.83
CA SER A 42 15.92 26.34 -12.26
C SER A 42 15.84 24.97 -12.94
N ASP A 43 16.31 23.91 -12.28
CA ASP A 43 16.29 22.57 -12.85
C ASP A 43 14.87 22.00 -12.93
N ILE A 44 14.03 22.35 -11.97
CA ILE A 44 12.61 21.96 -11.95
C ILE A 44 11.83 22.64 -13.06
N SER A 45 12.00 23.96 -13.25
CA SER A 45 11.23 24.77 -14.21
C SER A 45 11.53 24.44 -15.69
N GLN A 46 12.62 23.73 -15.97
CA GLN A 46 13.00 23.34 -17.34
C GLN A 46 12.41 21.99 -17.76
N ARG A 47 11.84 21.21 -16.84
CA ARG A 47 11.27 19.88 -17.15
C ARG A 47 9.77 19.98 -17.37
N PRO A 48 9.21 19.33 -18.41
CA PRO A 48 7.77 19.24 -18.56
C PRO A 48 7.15 18.50 -17.37
N THR A 49 5.95 18.91 -17.00
CA THR A 49 5.22 18.28 -15.88
C THR A 49 4.73 16.90 -16.27
N LEU A 50 4.88 15.92 -15.37
CA LEU A 50 4.22 14.62 -15.43
C LEU A 50 3.21 14.53 -14.30
N VAL A 51 1.92 14.60 -14.61
CA VAL A 51 0.86 14.49 -13.61
C VAL A 51 0.66 13.02 -13.25
N VAL A 52 1.04 12.63 -12.05
CA VAL A 52 0.78 11.30 -11.52
C VAL A 52 -0.63 11.28 -10.93
N ARG A 53 -1.51 10.53 -11.56
CA ARG A 53 -2.90 10.35 -11.10
C ARG A 53 -2.92 9.49 -9.83
N PRO A 54 -3.92 9.68 -8.93
CA PRO A 54 -4.14 8.77 -7.81
C PRO A 54 -4.15 7.32 -8.31
N VAL A 55 -3.34 6.47 -7.67
CA VAL A 55 -3.22 5.05 -8.05
C VAL A 55 -4.57 4.37 -7.86
N LYS A 56 -5.09 3.76 -8.93
CA LYS A 56 -6.32 2.97 -8.87
C LYS A 56 -6.02 1.61 -8.28
N LEU A 57 -6.79 1.21 -7.30
CA LEU A 57 -6.66 -0.10 -6.65
C LEU A 57 -7.91 -0.94 -6.89
N ALA A 58 -7.75 -2.26 -6.97
CA ALA A 58 -8.88 -3.17 -6.87
C ALA A 58 -9.65 -2.91 -5.56
N SER A 59 -10.96 -3.05 -5.57
CA SER A 59 -11.83 -2.63 -4.45
C SER A 59 -11.42 -3.23 -3.10
N TYR A 60 -11.01 -4.49 -3.08
CA TYR A 60 -10.58 -5.18 -1.86
C TYR A 60 -9.26 -4.66 -1.26
N LEU A 61 -8.48 -3.87 -2.02
CA LEU A 61 -7.25 -3.21 -1.57
C LEU A 61 -7.50 -1.81 -1.00
N ASN A 62 -8.67 -1.20 -1.25
CA ASN A 62 -9.00 0.15 -0.78
C ASN A 62 -9.45 0.22 0.69
N GLU A 63 -9.54 -0.92 1.35
CA GLU A 63 -9.87 -0.99 2.77
C GLU A 63 -8.65 -0.70 3.65
N SER A 64 -8.88 -0.42 4.92
CA SER A 64 -7.78 -0.08 5.86
C SER A 64 -6.89 -1.27 6.20
N GLY A 65 -7.43 -2.50 6.20
CA GLY A 65 -6.69 -3.70 6.59
C GLY A 65 -5.63 -4.10 5.56
N ILE A 66 -4.43 -4.40 6.02
CA ILE A 66 -3.39 -4.96 5.15
C ILE A 66 -3.85 -6.31 4.61
N VAL A 67 -3.77 -6.48 3.30
CA VAL A 67 -4.26 -7.66 2.60
C VAL A 67 -3.19 -8.75 2.52
N TYR A 68 -3.60 -9.99 2.80
CA TYR A 68 -2.77 -11.18 2.63
C TYR A 68 -3.55 -12.26 1.86
N ARG A 69 -2.95 -12.79 0.82
CA ARG A 69 -3.52 -13.89 0.03
C ARG A 69 -3.17 -15.22 0.67
N THR A 70 -4.19 -15.99 1.07
CA THR A 70 -4.07 -17.27 1.78
C THR A 70 -4.13 -18.50 0.87
N SER A 71 -4.66 -18.34 -0.36
CA SER A 71 -4.69 -19.37 -1.41
C SER A 71 -4.81 -18.71 -2.79
N GLU A 72 -4.95 -19.48 -3.85
CA GLU A 72 -5.18 -18.95 -5.21
C GLU A 72 -6.47 -18.12 -5.32
N THR A 73 -7.47 -18.40 -4.52
CA THR A 73 -8.81 -17.80 -4.61
C THR A 73 -9.24 -17.02 -3.36
N GLN A 74 -8.39 -16.97 -2.32
CA GLN A 74 -8.77 -16.38 -1.04
C GLN A 74 -7.79 -15.32 -0.57
N VAL A 75 -8.33 -14.21 -0.15
CA VAL A 75 -7.61 -13.12 0.53
C VAL A 75 -8.25 -12.86 1.91
N ILE A 76 -7.44 -12.39 2.84
CA ILE A 76 -7.89 -11.89 4.13
C ILE A 76 -7.43 -10.43 4.28
N GLN A 77 -8.23 -9.64 4.99
CA GLN A 77 -7.87 -8.30 5.45
C GLN A 77 -7.57 -8.35 6.94
N ALA A 78 -6.44 -7.83 7.33
CA ALA A 78 -6.03 -7.80 8.74
C ALA A 78 -6.91 -6.85 9.54
N ARG A 79 -7.49 -7.34 10.64
CA ARG A 79 -8.31 -6.51 11.54
C ARG A 79 -7.48 -5.56 12.40
N ASN A 80 -6.34 -6.05 12.88
CA ASN A 80 -5.48 -5.37 13.86
C ASN A 80 -4.18 -4.84 13.25
N ASN A 81 -3.97 -4.97 11.93
CA ASN A 81 -2.82 -4.44 11.20
C ASN A 81 -3.34 -3.67 10.00
N GLN A 82 -3.34 -2.36 10.09
CA GLN A 82 -4.02 -1.49 9.14
C GLN A 82 -3.08 -0.43 8.58
N TRP A 83 -3.37 0.07 7.40
CA TRP A 83 -2.74 1.26 6.88
C TRP A 83 -3.17 2.48 7.71
N ALA A 84 -2.23 3.35 8.05
CA ALA A 84 -2.49 4.55 8.87
C ALA A 84 -3.38 5.58 8.15
N HIS A 85 -3.34 5.60 6.82
CA HIS A 85 -4.25 6.34 5.93
C HIS A 85 -4.33 5.64 4.57
N SER A 86 -5.07 6.23 3.62
CA SER A 86 -5.29 5.65 2.28
C SER A 86 -4.01 5.09 1.66
N ILE A 87 -4.00 3.79 1.38
CA ILE A 87 -2.85 3.15 0.73
C ILE A 87 -2.66 3.63 -0.72
N SER A 88 -3.73 4.00 -1.42
CA SER A 88 -3.67 4.63 -2.73
C SER A 88 -2.88 5.94 -2.70
N GLU A 89 -3.12 6.78 -1.70
CA GLU A 89 -2.38 8.04 -1.51
C GLU A 89 -0.91 7.79 -1.18
N GLN A 90 -0.62 6.83 -0.27
CA GLN A 90 0.75 6.48 0.09
C GLN A 90 1.56 6.00 -1.12
N ILE A 91 0.96 5.13 -1.96
CA ILE A 91 1.60 4.64 -3.19
C ILE A 91 1.80 5.79 -4.17
N THR A 92 0.79 6.66 -4.37
CA THR A 92 0.90 7.81 -5.28
C THR A 92 2.05 8.73 -4.90
N GLN A 93 2.14 9.12 -3.62
CA GLN A 93 3.23 9.95 -3.10
C GLN A 93 4.59 9.29 -3.27
N ARG A 94 4.66 7.96 -3.01
CA ARG A 94 5.90 7.20 -3.20
C ARG A 94 6.33 7.19 -4.67
N VAL A 95 5.42 6.92 -5.60
CA VAL A 95 5.68 6.93 -7.05
C VAL A 95 6.20 8.29 -7.51
N VAL A 96 5.56 9.39 -7.09
CA VAL A 96 6.01 10.76 -7.41
C VAL A 96 7.44 10.99 -6.93
N THR A 97 7.73 10.67 -5.67
CA THR A 97 9.05 10.91 -5.08
C THR A 97 10.12 10.05 -5.74
N GLU A 98 9.87 8.77 -5.94
CA GLU A 98 10.80 7.84 -6.59
C GLU A 98 11.12 8.25 -8.03
N LEU A 99 10.11 8.60 -8.82
CA LEU A 99 10.31 9.03 -10.21
C LEU A 99 11.08 10.35 -10.32
N ARG A 100 10.99 11.26 -9.34
CA ARG A 100 11.83 12.46 -9.28
C ARG A 100 13.31 12.14 -9.15
N HIS A 101 13.65 11.02 -8.49
CA HIS A 101 15.02 10.53 -8.36
C HIS A 101 15.52 9.75 -9.58
N LYS A 102 14.64 8.95 -10.18
CA LYS A 102 15.02 7.88 -11.10
C LYS A 102 15.02 8.26 -12.57
N GLN A 103 14.39 9.39 -12.92
CA GLN A 103 14.37 9.93 -14.28
C GLN A 103 14.55 11.45 -14.29
N THR A 104 14.92 12.02 -15.41
CA THR A 104 15.23 13.47 -15.55
C THR A 104 14.44 14.14 -16.66
N HIS A 105 13.64 13.40 -17.42
CA HIS A 105 12.87 13.94 -18.55
C HIS A 105 11.70 14.79 -18.07
N TYR A 106 10.93 14.29 -17.10
CA TYR A 106 9.78 14.96 -16.53
C TYR A 106 10.03 15.48 -15.12
N TRP A 107 9.15 16.39 -14.66
CA TRP A 107 8.95 16.71 -13.25
C TRP A 107 7.65 16.07 -12.75
N PRO A 108 7.71 14.89 -12.09
CA PRO A 108 6.54 14.22 -11.54
C PRO A 108 5.89 15.05 -10.43
N THR A 109 4.57 15.21 -10.49
CA THR A 109 3.77 15.90 -9.49
C THR A 109 2.44 15.18 -9.28
N GLU A 110 1.88 15.27 -8.07
CA GLU A 110 0.57 14.71 -7.79
C GLU A 110 -0.53 15.51 -8.52
N MET A 111 -1.56 14.80 -8.97
CA MET A 111 -2.73 15.44 -9.57
C MET A 111 -3.40 16.39 -8.58
N ASN A 112 -3.78 17.56 -9.06
CA ASN A 112 -4.64 18.50 -8.37
C ASN A 112 -5.66 19.10 -9.35
N ASN A 113 -6.64 19.86 -8.84
CA ASN A 113 -7.74 20.41 -9.64
C ASN A 113 -7.29 21.36 -10.77
N LEU A 114 -6.13 22.00 -10.65
CA LEU A 114 -5.58 22.87 -11.69
C LEU A 114 -4.92 22.05 -12.79
N LEU A 115 -4.19 20.98 -12.43
CA LEU A 115 -3.45 20.15 -13.36
C LEU A 115 -4.33 19.11 -14.08
N ASP A 116 -5.52 18.80 -13.55
CA ASP A 116 -6.45 17.86 -14.21
C ASP A 116 -7.00 18.42 -15.53
N GLN A 117 -7.11 19.73 -15.64
CA GLN A 117 -7.66 20.45 -16.80
C GLN A 117 -6.60 20.87 -17.83
N ASN A 118 -5.32 20.68 -17.55
CA ASN A 118 -4.23 21.09 -18.41
C ASN A 118 -3.80 19.96 -19.36
N ASP A 119 -3.23 20.35 -20.49
CA ASP A 119 -2.67 19.48 -21.52
C ASP A 119 -1.26 18.97 -21.11
N GLU A 120 -1.14 18.40 -19.93
CA GLU A 120 0.09 17.84 -19.40
C GLU A 120 0.13 16.32 -19.61
N ALA A 121 1.34 15.77 -19.71
CA ALA A 121 1.51 14.31 -19.70
C ALA A 121 1.01 13.71 -18.38
N LYS A 122 0.35 12.56 -18.43
CA LYS A 122 -0.27 11.91 -17.27
C LYS A 122 0.22 10.48 -17.13
N LEU A 123 0.61 10.09 -15.92
CA LEU A 123 0.92 8.72 -15.55
C LEU A 123 -0.24 8.14 -14.74
N GLN A 124 -0.82 7.04 -15.21
CA GLN A 124 -1.87 6.30 -14.52
C GLN A 124 -1.37 4.90 -14.17
N LEU A 125 -1.45 4.55 -12.88
CA LEU A 125 -1.23 3.20 -12.39
C LEU A 125 -2.56 2.58 -11.97
N THR A 126 -2.75 1.30 -12.29
CA THR A 126 -3.87 0.48 -11.81
C THR A 126 -3.31 -0.79 -11.22
N LEU A 127 -3.51 -1.03 -9.93
CA LEU A 127 -3.01 -2.22 -9.24
C LEU A 127 -4.16 -3.16 -8.88
N ASN A 128 -4.04 -4.37 -9.36
CA ASN A 128 -4.97 -5.47 -9.07
C ASN A 128 -4.51 -6.30 -7.86
N LYS A 129 -3.20 -6.29 -7.57
CA LYS A 129 -2.60 -6.87 -6.37
C LYS A 129 -1.62 -5.89 -5.73
N PHE A 130 -1.67 -5.81 -4.42
CA PHE A 130 -0.72 -5.13 -3.55
C PHE A 130 -0.81 -5.78 -2.17
N ASN A 131 -0.24 -6.98 -2.05
CA ASN A 131 -0.50 -7.86 -0.91
C ASN A 131 0.64 -8.84 -0.65
N GLY A 132 0.64 -9.41 0.56
CA GLY A 132 1.42 -10.60 0.86
C GLY A 132 0.76 -11.86 0.30
N SER A 133 1.55 -12.94 0.16
CA SER A 133 1.09 -14.20 -0.41
C SER A 133 1.54 -15.38 0.46
N TYR A 134 0.70 -16.40 0.52
CA TYR A 134 1.01 -17.69 1.17
C TYR A 134 2.23 -18.41 0.55
N LYS A 135 2.73 -17.91 -0.57
CA LYS A 135 3.96 -18.40 -1.21
C LYS A 135 5.24 -17.83 -0.57
N GLY A 136 5.10 -16.99 0.48
CA GLY A 136 6.24 -16.38 1.18
C GLY A 136 6.82 -15.15 0.46
N ASN A 137 6.03 -14.50 -0.38
CA ASN A 137 6.41 -13.31 -1.14
C ASN A 137 5.33 -12.23 -1.08
N ILE A 138 5.65 -11.02 -1.55
CA ILE A 138 4.64 -10.02 -1.92
C ILE A 138 4.30 -10.16 -3.40
N GLU A 139 3.13 -9.65 -3.75
CA GLU A 139 2.66 -9.55 -5.13
C GLU A 139 2.19 -8.11 -5.40
N ILE A 140 2.78 -7.46 -6.42
CA ILE A 140 2.31 -6.19 -6.98
C ILE A 140 2.04 -6.45 -8.46
N GLU A 141 0.77 -6.45 -8.84
CA GLU A 141 0.35 -6.73 -10.22
C GLU A 141 -0.66 -5.68 -10.69
N GLY A 142 -0.62 -5.39 -11.99
CA GLY A 142 -1.51 -4.42 -12.61
C GLY A 142 -0.99 -3.93 -13.94
N GLU A 143 -1.16 -2.65 -14.21
CA GLU A 143 -0.66 -1.96 -15.40
C GLU A 143 -0.37 -0.49 -15.13
N TRP A 144 0.47 0.10 -15.94
CA TRP A 144 0.66 1.54 -16.00
C TRP A 144 0.54 2.05 -17.44
N LEU A 145 0.06 3.30 -17.57
CA LEU A 145 -0.12 4.02 -18.83
C LEU A 145 0.55 5.38 -18.72
N LEU A 146 1.37 5.74 -19.73
CA LEU A 146 1.78 7.11 -19.98
C LEU A 146 0.86 7.69 -21.06
N ILE A 147 0.18 8.77 -20.74
CA ILE A 147 -0.75 9.47 -21.61
C ILE A 147 -0.12 10.83 -21.92
N ASN A 148 0.06 11.14 -23.20
CA ASN A 148 0.63 12.42 -23.61
C ASN A 148 -0.36 13.60 -23.46
N ALA A 149 0.11 14.81 -23.73
CA ALA A 149 -0.69 16.04 -23.64
C ALA A 149 -1.96 16.00 -24.51
N GLU A 150 -1.93 15.30 -25.65
CA GLU A 150 -3.06 15.15 -26.56
C GLU A 150 -4.07 14.07 -26.09
N GLY A 151 -3.86 13.46 -24.92
CA GLY A 151 -4.73 12.42 -24.36
C GLY A 151 -4.57 11.03 -24.99
N LYS A 152 -3.50 10.78 -25.75
CA LYS A 152 -3.19 9.49 -26.37
C LYS A 152 -2.24 8.69 -25.48
N VAL A 153 -2.45 7.38 -25.42
CA VAL A 153 -1.49 6.49 -24.76
C VAL A 153 -0.20 6.45 -25.57
N GLU A 154 0.88 6.93 -24.98
CA GLU A 154 2.21 6.99 -25.56
C GLU A 154 3.00 5.71 -25.23
N ASN A 155 2.90 5.26 -23.98
CA ASN A 155 3.54 4.04 -23.52
C ASN A 155 2.69 3.31 -22.48
N SER A 156 2.87 2.01 -22.35
CA SER A 156 2.20 1.20 -21.34
C SER A 156 2.92 -0.11 -21.12
N ALA A 157 2.79 -0.68 -19.93
CA ALA A 157 3.24 -2.05 -19.68
C ALA A 157 2.46 -2.68 -18.52
N PRO A 158 2.36 -4.02 -18.48
CA PRO A 158 1.90 -4.74 -17.31
C PRO A 158 2.89 -4.57 -16.15
N ILE A 159 2.38 -4.67 -14.93
CA ILE A 159 3.14 -4.68 -13.68
C ILE A 159 3.10 -6.11 -13.13
N GLN A 160 4.26 -6.71 -12.89
CA GLN A 160 4.40 -8.04 -12.30
C GLN A 160 5.66 -8.07 -11.42
N ILE A 161 5.52 -7.62 -10.17
CA ILE A 161 6.60 -7.59 -9.19
C ILE A 161 6.32 -8.60 -8.09
N SER A 162 7.34 -9.37 -7.73
CA SER A 162 7.30 -10.33 -6.65
C SER A 162 8.61 -10.29 -5.88
N GLN A 163 8.55 -9.97 -4.59
CA GLN A 163 9.70 -9.93 -3.69
C GLN A 163 9.51 -10.93 -2.55
N PRO A 164 10.52 -11.73 -2.18
CA PRO A 164 10.42 -12.63 -1.05
C PRO A 164 10.32 -11.85 0.26
N LEU A 165 9.53 -12.36 1.20
CA LEU A 165 9.54 -11.87 2.57
C LEU A 165 10.86 -12.28 3.23
N GLN A 166 11.55 -11.30 3.83
CA GLN A 166 12.82 -11.55 4.52
C GLN A 166 12.63 -12.02 5.96
N ASP A 167 11.43 -11.76 6.52
CA ASP A 167 11.06 -12.11 7.89
C ASP A 167 9.54 -12.31 7.97
N GLU A 168 9.04 -12.73 9.13
CA GLU A 168 7.62 -12.93 9.37
C GLU A 168 6.93 -11.64 9.86
N GLY A 169 5.62 -11.56 9.64
CA GLY A 169 4.76 -10.52 10.16
C GLY A 169 4.51 -9.35 9.21
N TYR A 170 3.61 -8.46 9.64
CA TYR A 170 3.15 -7.36 8.80
C TYR A 170 4.21 -6.26 8.58
N GLY A 171 5.16 -6.08 9.50
CA GLY A 171 6.29 -5.17 9.30
C GLY A 171 7.14 -5.60 8.11
N ALA A 172 7.60 -6.86 8.11
CA ALA A 172 8.36 -7.43 7.01
C ALA A 172 7.60 -7.40 5.67
N LEU A 173 6.28 -7.59 5.72
CA LEU A 173 5.42 -7.48 4.54
C LEU A 173 5.39 -6.04 3.99
N VAL A 174 5.26 -5.03 4.84
CA VAL A 174 5.28 -3.62 4.44
C VAL A 174 6.64 -3.23 3.86
N ASP A 175 7.74 -3.69 4.46
CA ASP A 175 9.10 -3.45 3.96
C ASP A 175 9.29 -4.10 2.57
N ALA A 176 8.85 -5.34 2.38
CA ALA A 176 8.91 -6.01 1.08
C ALA A 176 8.05 -5.32 0.02
N LEU A 177 6.85 -4.83 0.36
CA LEU A 177 6.00 -4.02 -0.54
C LEU A 177 6.70 -2.71 -0.93
N SER A 178 7.43 -2.08 0.01
CA SER A 178 8.22 -0.87 -0.27
C SER A 178 9.34 -1.15 -1.28
N VAL A 179 10.07 -2.25 -1.12
CA VAL A 179 11.11 -2.70 -2.08
C VAL A 179 10.49 -2.99 -3.46
N GLY A 180 9.33 -3.65 -3.48
CA GLY A 180 8.61 -3.91 -4.74
C GLY A 180 8.18 -2.62 -5.46
N LEU A 181 7.75 -1.58 -4.73
CA LEU A 181 7.45 -0.26 -5.32
C LEU A 181 8.71 0.43 -5.88
N GLU A 182 9.84 0.28 -5.22
CA GLU A 182 11.11 0.80 -5.70
C GLU A 182 11.54 0.14 -7.03
N GLU A 183 11.32 -1.17 -7.17
CA GLU A 183 11.54 -1.89 -8.43
C GLU A 183 10.58 -1.40 -9.52
N LEU A 184 9.26 -1.33 -9.22
CA LEU A 184 8.24 -0.85 -10.14
C LEU A 184 8.57 0.55 -10.69
N THR A 185 8.91 1.50 -9.81
CA THR A 185 9.25 2.86 -10.23
C THR A 185 10.55 2.92 -11.03
N SER A 186 11.50 2.01 -10.78
CA SER A 186 12.72 1.86 -11.58
C SER A 186 12.43 1.34 -12.99
N GLU A 187 11.47 0.44 -13.14
CA GLU A 187 11.01 -0.04 -14.45
C GLU A 187 10.28 1.04 -15.25
N ILE A 188 9.39 1.79 -14.58
CA ILE A 188 8.67 2.92 -15.20
C ILE A 188 9.68 3.99 -15.66
N ALA A 189 10.60 4.39 -14.80
CA ALA A 189 11.59 5.44 -15.07
C ALA A 189 12.46 5.17 -16.30
N LYS A 190 12.71 3.91 -16.64
CA LYS A 190 13.45 3.52 -17.84
C LYS A 190 12.67 3.66 -19.15
N LYS A 191 11.34 3.83 -19.05
CA LYS A 191 10.40 3.80 -20.18
C LYS A 191 9.70 5.13 -20.44
N ILE A 192 9.90 6.13 -19.58
CA ILE A 192 9.32 7.47 -19.69
C ILE A 192 10.37 8.57 -19.88
#